data_8d6b352814d5fa0d89673541d2714463
#
_entry.id   8d6b352814d5fa0d89673541d2714463
#
_cell.length_a   1.000
_cell.length_b   1.000
_cell.length_c   1.000
_cell.angle_alpha   90.00
_cell.angle_beta   90.00
_cell.angle_gamma   90.00
#
_symmetry.space_group_name_H-M   'P 1'
#
loop_
_entity.id
_entity.type
_entity.pdbx_description
1 polymer ?
#
loop_
_entity_poly.entity_id
_entity_poly.type
_entity_poly.pdbx_seq_one_letter_code
_entity_poly.pdbx_strand_id
1 'polypeptide(L)'
;MNRIIVCLICSLFNVSLFAQNYGIVLSGGGGKGAYEVGVWKALEEYGIAQKATVFSGTSVGGLNSAMFTCSQTDECIRLWREVVPVELTRDDEFISQTGLKKMLEMVDLSRLQKNIYPKVYVTAVRDSYTTLKIISSIFIDWADRTKRFLLNTEKDVGEIKNKLLATSAVPYLTNPVRLSDGYDYIDGGFENYGGDNIPLVPLLKNHPELDRIIIVYLDFESKVSVPEDLKADVIEIRPIIDLNGMLGSIDFSRPTINRIMDQGYEDAVEVLSSKKMYPVSSYWFED
;
A
#
# COMPACT_ATOMS: atom_id res chain seq x y z
N MET A 1 21.33 -39.41 -38.20
CA MET A 1 20.85 -38.11 -38.66
C MET A 1 19.61 -37.60 -37.88
N ASN A 2 19.18 -38.26 -36.79
CA ASN A 2 17.91 -37.90 -36.08
C ASN A 2 18.09 -37.31 -34.66
N ARG A 3 19.32 -36.98 -34.24
CA ARG A 3 19.55 -36.37 -32.91
C ARG A 3 19.77 -34.86 -32.94
N ILE A 4 19.96 -34.24 -34.11
CA ILE A 4 20.22 -32.80 -34.26
C ILE A 4 18.91 -32.02 -34.42
N ILE A 5 17.83 -32.68 -34.88
CA ILE A 5 16.53 -32.01 -35.11
C ILE A 5 15.78 -31.76 -33.79
N VAL A 6 15.98 -32.58 -32.74
CA VAL A 6 15.31 -32.40 -31.45
C VAL A 6 15.85 -31.19 -30.66
N CYS A 7 17.16 -30.87 -30.81
CA CYS A 7 17.76 -29.69 -30.15
C CYS A 7 17.37 -28.38 -30.79
N LEU A 8 16.96 -28.35 -32.07
CA LEU A 8 16.55 -27.13 -32.75
C LEU A 8 15.10 -26.73 -32.51
N ILE A 9 14.27 -27.67 -32.08
CA ILE A 9 12.85 -27.37 -31.73
C ILE A 9 12.76 -26.82 -30.30
N CYS A 10 13.64 -27.19 -29.38
CA CYS A 10 13.71 -26.60 -28.03
C CYS A 10 14.24 -25.17 -27.98
N SER A 11 14.89 -24.69 -29.06
CA SER A 11 15.40 -23.31 -29.10
C SER A 11 14.42 -22.28 -29.68
N LEU A 12 13.26 -22.73 -30.20
CA LEU A 12 12.23 -21.84 -30.77
C LEU A 12 11.08 -21.51 -29.82
N PHE A 13 11.04 -22.16 -28.65
CA PHE A 13 10.17 -21.75 -27.53
C PHE A 13 10.97 -20.95 -26.48
N ASN A 14 11.71 -19.94 -26.92
CA ASN A 14 11.89 -18.76 -26.08
C ASN A 14 10.55 -18.03 -26.07
N VAL A 15 9.54 -18.59 -25.41
CA VAL A 15 8.51 -17.77 -24.80
C VAL A 15 9.29 -16.93 -23.79
N SER A 16 9.68 -15.72 -24.18
CA SER A 16 9.98 -14.68 -23.23
C SER A 16 8.75 -14.61 -22.34
N LEU A 17 8.78 -15.30 -21.21
CA LEU A 17 7.94 -14.94 -20.07
C LEU A 17 8.38 -13.51 -19.75
N PHE A 18 7.77 -12.54 -20.43
CA PHE A 18 7.83 -11.16 -19.99
C PHE A 18 7.25 -11.20 -18.58
N ALA A 19 8.14 -11.13 -17.60
CA ALA A 19 7.72 -11.03 -16.23
C ALA A 19 6.84 -9.78 -16.15
N GLN A 20 5.54 -9.96 -15.96
CA GLN A 20 4.61 -8.85 -15.85
C GLN A 20 4.99 -8.02 -14.62
N ASN A 21 5.09 -6.72 -14.80
CA ASN A 21 5.40 -5.77 -13.73
C ASN A 21 4.09 -5.18 -13.20
N TYR A 22 3.80 -5.42 -11.94
CA TYR A 22 2.60 -4.91 -11.29
C TYR A 22 2.94 -3.72 -10.39
N GLY A 23 2.18 -2.64 -10.53
CA GLY A 23 2.11 -1.56 -9.57
C GLY A 23 0.91 -1.76 -8.65
N ILE A 24 1.06 -1.48 -7.36
CA ILE A 24 -0.02 -1.62 -6.38
C ILE A 24 -0.21 -0.28 -5.67
N VAL A 25 -1.44 0.23 -5.71
CA VAL A 25 -1.87 1.46 -5.04
C VAL A 25 -2.77 1.07 -3.88
N LEU A 26 -2.40 1.51 -2.67
CA LEU A 26 -3.13 1.25 -1.43
C LEU A 26 -3.64 2.56 -0.84
N SER A 27 -4.95 2.66 -0.62
CA SER A 27 -5.56 3.89 -0.09
C SER A 27 -5.41 4.03 1.42
N GLY A 28 -5.59 5.23 1.95
CA GLY A 28 -5.67 5.46 3.39
C GLY A 28 -7.04 5.08 3.95
N GLY A 29 -7.09 4.74 5.25
CA GLY A 29 -8.36 4.36 5.89
C GLY A 29 -8.25 3.74 7.29
N GLY A 30 -7.11 3.87 7.99
CA GLY A 30 -6.95 3.41 9.38
C GLY A 30 -7.24 1.93 9.56
N GLY A 31 -8.16 1.56 10.47
CA GLY A 31 -8.54 0.18 10.78
C GLY A 31 -9.03 -0.63 9.59
N LYS A 32 -9.56 0.04 8.55
CA LYS A 32 -9.94 -0.59 7.30
C LYS A 32 -8.78 -1.22 6.53
N GLY A 33 -7.53 -0.87 6.85
CA GLY A 33 -6.33 -1.47 6.24
C GLY A 33 -6.25 -2.99 6.39
N ALA A 34 -7.01 -3.60 7.30
CA ALA A 34 -7.17 -5.05 7.37
C ALA A 34 -7.72 -5.64 6.04
N TYR A 35 -8.55 -4.89 5.33
CA TYR A 35 -9.06 -5.26 3.99
C TYR A 35 -7.90 -5.47 3.00
N GLU A 36 -6.92 -4.56 2.99
CA GLU A 36 -5.75 -4.65 2.10
C GLU A 36 -4.91 -5.90 2.38
N VAL A 37 -4.86 -6.36 3.64
CA VAL A 37 -4.17 -7.61 3.98
C VAL A 37 -4.90 -8.82 3.42
N GLY A 38 -6.23 -8.81 3.45
CA GLY A 38 -7.05 -9.83 2.79
C GLY A 38 -6.84 -9.85 1.28
N VAL A 39 -6.86 -8.67 0.65
CA VAL A 39 -6.54 -8.51 -0.77
C VAL A 39 -5.13 -9.04 -1.06
N TRP A 40 -4.12 -8.67 -0.26
CA TRP A 40 -2.75 -9.12 -0.44
C TRP A 40 -2.61 -10.64 -0.41
N LYS A 41 -3.31 -11.30 0.51
CA LYS A 41 -3.37 -12.77 0.57
C LYS A 41 -3.89 -13.36 -0.75
N ALA A 42 -4.98 -12.83 -1.30
CA ALA A 42 -5.49 -13.27 -2.59
C ALA A 42 -4.48 -13.01 -3.73
N LEU A 43 -3.83 -11.84 -3.75
CA LEU A 43 -2.81 -11.52 -4.76
C LEU A 43 -1.62 -12.48 -4.70
N GLU A 44 -1.23 -12.96 -3.51
CA GLU A 44 -0.19 -13.98 -3.35
C GLU A 44 -0.63 -15.33 -3.92
N GLU A 45 -1.83 -15.80 -3.59
CA GLU A 45 -2.38 -17.06 -4.09
C GLU A 45 -2.53 -17.07 -5.63
N TYR A 46 -2.78 -15.91 -6.22
CA TYR A 46 -2.86 -15.73 -7.68
C TYR A 46 -1.50 -15.43 -8.35
N GLY A 47 -0.39 -15.51 -7.61
CA GLY A 47 0.96 -15.29 -8.14
C GLY A 47 1.22 -13.85 -8.61
N ILE A 48 0.43 -12.89 -8.11
CA ILE A 48 0.55 -11.46 -8.43
C ILE A 48 1.53 -10.79 -7.48
N ALA A 49 1.52 -11.17 -6.20
CA ALA A 49 2.41 -10.59 -5.19
C ALA A 49 3.90 -10.67 -5.60
N GLN A 50 4.32 -11.78 -6.22
CA GLN A 50 5.69 -12.00 -6.70
C GLN A 50 6.06 -11.12 -7.91
N LYS A 51 5.07 -10.53 -8.57
CA LYS A 51 5.22 -9.63 -9.72
C LYS A 51 5.09 -8.15 -9.35
N ALA A 52 4.79 -7.87 -8.08
CA ALA A 52 4.70 -6.49 -7.58
C ALA A 52 6.09 -5.87 -7.57
N THR A 53 6.31 -4.83 -8.38
CA THR A 53 7.59 -4.12 -8.50
C THR A 53 7.55 -2.74 -7.87
N VAL A 54 6.36 -2.19 -7.62
CA VAL A 54 6.19 -0.90 -6.98
C VAL A 54 4.88 -0.82 -6.19
N PHE A 55 4.96 -0.22 -5.02
CA PHE A 55 3.83 0.17 -4.19
C PHE A 55 3.75 1.69 -4.09
N SER A 56 2.54 2.21 -3.99
CA SER A 56 2.27 3.58 -3.59
C SER A 56 1.11 3.59 -2.62
N GLY A 57 1.35 4.08 -1.40
CA GLY A 57 0.34 4.04 -0.35
C GLY A 57 0.25 5.34 0.45
N THR A 58 -0.91 5.59 1.01
CA THR A 58 -1.18 6.70 1.91
C THR A 58 -1.67 6.18 3.25
N SER A 59 -1.24 6.79 4.36
CA SER A 59 -1.68 6.39 5.70
C SER A 59 -1.47 4.87 5.92
N VAL A 60 -2.52 4.15 6.31
CA VAL A 60 -2.45 2.69 6.46
C VAL A 60 -1.99 1.97 5.20
N GLY A 61 -2.34 2.46 4.00
CA GLY A 61 -1.86 1.90 2.73
C GLY A 61 -0.34 2.03 2.57
N GLY A 62 0.26 3.11 3.09
CA GLY A 62 1.71 3.28 3.16
C GLY A 62 2.36 2.29 4.14
N LEU A 63 1.74 2.09 5.31
CA LEU A 63 2.19 1.10 6.30
C LEU A 63 2.13 -0.33 5.74
N ASN A 64 1.01 -0.70 5.14
CA ASN A 64 0.82 -2.00 4.51
C ASN A 64 1.78 -2.23 3.34
N SER A 65 2.05 -1.20 2.51
CA SER A 65 3.03 -1.28 1.41
C SER A 65 4.43 -1.65 1.93
N ALA A 66 4.88 -1.02 3.02
CA ALA A 66 6.16 -1.33 3.64
C ALA A 66 6.15 -2.74 4.26
N MET A 67 5.06 -3.12 4.94
CA MET A 67 4.90 -4.43 5.56
C MET A 67 4.90 -5.55 4.51
N PHE A 68 4.14 -5.44 3.42
CA PHE A 68 4.08 -6.43 2.33
C PHE A 68 5.44 -6.60 1.63
N THR A 69 6.25 -5.54 1.59
CA THR A 69 7.61 -5.61 1.03
C THR A 69 8.60 -6.26 1.99
N CYS A 70 8.41 -6.11 3.30
CA CYS A 70 9.38 -6.50 4.31
C CYS A 70 9.05 -7.82 5.02
N SER A 71 7.81 -8.30 4.97
CA SER A 71 7.34 -9.48 5.72
C SER A 71 6.67 -10.50 4.82
N GLN A 72 6.56 -11.74 5.29
CA GLN A 72 5.74 -12.76 4.66
C GLN A 72 4.26 -12.50 4.91
N THR A 73 3.38 -12.97 4.04
CA THR A 73 1.93 -12.74 4.15
C THR A 73 1.35 -13.24 5.46
N ASP A 74 1.76 -14.41 5.95
CA ASP A 74 1.31 -14.93 7.24
C ASP A 74 1.71 -14.03 8.42
N GLU A 75 2.89 -13.41 8.36
CA GLU A 75 3.33 -12.44 9.36
C GLU A 75 2.49 -11.17 9.31
N CYS A 76 2.16 -10.68 8.11
CA CYS A 76 1.26 -9.55 7.94
C CYS A 76 -0.13 -9.82 8.54
N ILE A 77 -0.69 -11.00 8.27
CA ILE A 77 -1.97 -11.45 8.84
C ILE A 77 -1.90 -11.50 10.37
N ARG A 78 -0.83 -12.10 10.93
CA ARG A 78 -0.62 -12.19 12.37
C ARG A 78 -0.51 -10.82 13.02
N LEU A 79 0.27 -9.89 12.45
CA LEU A 79 0.39 -8.53 12.96
C LEU A 79 -0.98 -7.84 13.04
N TRP A 80 -1.78 -7.94 11.99
CA TRP A 80 -3.11 -7.34 11.96
C TRP A 80 -4.10 -8.00 12.94
N ARG A 81 -4.11 -9.32 13.05
CA ARG A 81 -5.07 -10.04 13.92
C ARG A 81 -4.72 -9.98 15.41
N GLU A 82 -3.43 -9.97 15.74
CA GLU A 82 -2.96 -10.14 17.11
C GLU A 82 -2.36 -8.87 17.71
N VAL A 83 -1.58 -8.11 16.93
CA VAL A 83 -0.80 -6.97 17.44
C VAL A 83 -1.56 -5.66 17.31
N VAL A 84 -2.14 -5.37 16.13
CA VAL A 84 -2.90 -4.15 15.86
C VAL A 84 -3.99 -3.90 16.92
N PRO A 85 -4.84 -4.89 17.30
CA PRO A 85 -5.88 -4.67 18.30
C PRO A 85 -5.37 -4.29 19.68
N VAL A 86 -4.12 -4.62 19.98
CA VAL A 86 -3.51 -4.36 21.29
C VAL A 86 -2.73 -3.05 21.28
N GLU A 87 -1.90 -2.85 20.26
CA GLU A 87 -0.99 -1.72 20.24
C GLU A 87 -1.65 -0.42 19.77
N LEU A 88 -2.59 -0.46 18.82
CA LEU A 88 -3.23 0.76 18.33
C LEU A 88 -4.35 1.29 19.24
N THR A 89 -4.88 0.47 20.15
CA THR A 89 -5.87 0.91 21.18
C THR A 89 -5.23 1.12 22.55
N ARG A 90 -3.90 1.19 22.61
CA ARG A 90 -3.15 1.41 23.85
C ARG A 90 -3.40 2.82 24.39
N ASP A 91 -3.32 2.95 25.70
CA ASP A 91 -3.37 4.23 26.41
C ASP A 91 -4.71 4.99 26.28
N ASP A 92 -5.81 4.27 25.99
CA ASP A 92 -7.15 4.82 25.74
C ASP A 92 -7.20 5.86 24.60
N GLU A 93 -6.22 5.84 23.70
CA GLU A 93 -6.18 6.63 22.50
C GLU A 93 -7.00 5.97 21.36
N PHE A 94 -7.62 6.77 20.51
CA PHE A 94 -8.28 6.27 19.28
C PHE A 94 -7.28 5.64 18.30
N ILE A 95 -6.07 6.20 18.25
CA ILE A 95 -4.94 5.69 17.48
C ILE A 95 -3.67 5.94 18.30
N SER A 96 -3.08 4.90 18.87
CA SER A 96 -1.86 5.05 19.63
C SER A 96 -0.63 5.20 18.74
N GLN A 97 -0.07 6.42 18.70
CA GLN A 97 1.19 6.67 17.98
C GLN A 97 2.36 5.91 18.62
N THR A 98 2.34 5.70 19.91
CA THR A 98 3.33 4.86 20.62
C THR A 98 3.20 3.39 20.21
N GLY A 99 1.99 2.88 20.13
CA GLY A 99 1.72 1.53 19.64
C GLY A 99 2.16 1.33 18.19
N LEU A 100 1.87 2.31 17.32
CA LEU A 100 2.32 2.28 15.94
C LEU A 100 3.86 2.24 15.81
N LYS A 101 4.58 3.02 16.64
CA LYS A 101 6.05 2.97 16.70
C LYS A 101 6.56 1.57 17.04
N LYS A 102 5.97 0.91 18.03
CA LYS A 102 6.31 -0.47 18.41
C LYS A 102 6.04 -1.46 17.28
N MET A 103 4.92 -1.32 16.58
CA MET A 103 4.61 -2.18 15.43
C MET A 103 5.64 -2.04 14.31
N LEU A 104 6.07 -0.82 14.00
CA LEU A 104 7.13 -0.56 13.02
C LEU A 104 8.50 -1.15 13.44
N GLU A 105 8.74 -1.35 14.73
CA GLU A 105 9.94 -2.04 15.25
C GLU A 105 9.90 -3.56 15.06
N MET A 106 8.72 -4.12 14.88
CA MET A 106 8.54 -5.56 14.58
C MET A 106 8.82 -5.91 13.12
N VAL A 107 8.85 -4.92 12.24
CA VAL A 107 9.10 -5.09 10.79
C VAL A 107 10.56 -4.73 10.47
N ASP A 108 11.29 -5.62 9.81
CA ASP A 108 12.66 -5.32 9.34
C ASP A 108 12.66 -4.35 8.15
N LEU A 109 12.43 -3.07 8.45
CA LEU A 109 12.41 -2.00 7.46
C LEU A 109 13.77 -1.79 6.75
N SER A 110 14.87 -2.36 7.26
CA SER A 110 16.16 -2.32 6.57
C SER A 110 16.14 -3.05 5.22
N ARG A 111 15.17 -3.94 5.03
CA ARG A 111 14.97 -4.64 3.76
C ARG A 111 14.61 -3.69 2.62
N LEU A 112 13.92 -2.57 2.90
CA LEU A 112 13.64 -1.53 1.91
C LEU A 112 14.92 -0.91 1.34
N GLN A 113 15.96 -0.75 2.15
CA GLN A 113 17.25 -0.21 1.70
C GLN A 113 18.05 -1.21 0.87
N LYS A 114 17.88 -2.51 1.13
CA LYS A 114 18.62 -3.60 0.47
C LYS A 114 17.97 -4.02 -0.85
N ASN A 115 16.66 -3.82 -0.95
CA ASN A 115 15.89 -4.27 -2.10
C ASN A 115 15.80 -3.17 -3.16
N ILE A 116 16.17 -3.51 -4.39
CA ILE A 116 15.93 -2.64 -5.54
C ILE A 116 14.42 -2.62 -5.86
N TYR A 117 13.73 -3.74 -5.68
CA TYR A 117 12.30 -3.94 -5.88
C TYR A 117 11.72 -4.79 -4.73
N PRO A 118 10.44 -4.59 -4.36
CA PRO A 118 9.55 -3.50 -4.80
C PRO A 118 10.03 -2.13 -4.32
N LYS A 119 9.75 -1.09 -5.12
CA LYS A 119 9.86 0.30 -4.69
C LYS A 119 8.63 0.68 -3.89
N VAL A 120 8.79 1.43 -2.81
CA VAL A 120 7.69 1.82 -1.93
C VAL A 120 7.62 3.33 -1.82
N TYR A 121 6.53 3.91 -2.32
CA TYR A 121 6.20 5.33 -2.18
C TYR A 121 5.18 5.50 -1.06
N VAL A 122 5.39 6.51 -0.21
CA VAL A 122 4.40 6.93 0.79
C VAL A 122 4.09 8.41 0.63
N THR A 123 2.81 8.77 0.81
CA THR A 123 2.33 10.14 0.68
C THR A 123 2.07 10.74 2.06
N ALA A 124 2.58 11.93 2.31
CA ALA A 124 2.28 12.74 3.48
C ALA A 124 2.07 14.20 3.08
N VAL A 125 1.42 14.98 3.94
CA VAL A 125 1.19 16.40 3.73
C VAL A 125 2.06 17.19 4.68
N ARG A 126 2.76 18.22 4.16
CA ARG A 126 3.51 19.16 4.99
C ARG A 126 2.55 19.95 5.86
N ASP A 127 2.73 19.87 7.18
CA ASP A 127 1.93 20.63 8.13
C ASP A 127 2.29 22.13 8.07
N SER A 128 1.28 22.96 7.89
CA SER A 128 1.42 24.42 7.83
C SER A 128 0.86 25.13 9.07
N TYR A 129 0.35 24.38 10.04
CA TYR A 129 -0.39 24.94 11.19
C TYR A 129 0.45 25.44 12.36
N THR A 130 1.77 25.35 12.33
CA THR A 130 2.58 25.99 13.38
C THR A 130 2.48 27.51 13.26
N THR A 131 2.14 28.19 14.34
CA THR A 131 1.62 29.55 14.50
C THR A 131 2.35 30.70 13.74
N LEU A 132 3.59 30.50 13.32
CA LEU A 132 4.36 31.41 12.46
C LEU A 132 4.20 31.16 10.97
N LYS A 133 3.60 30.03 10.57
CA LYS A 133 3.45 29.59 9.18
C LYS A 133 2.09 29.94 8.56
N ILE A 134 1.12 30.42 9.36
CA ILE A 134 -0.19 30.81 8.84
C ILE A 134 -0.06 31.92 7.80
N ILE A 135 0.86 32.89 8.01
CA ILE A 135 1.09 34.00 7.06
C ILE A 135 1.80 33.50 5.80
N SER A 136 2.71 32.53 5.90
CA SER A 136 3.39 31.94 4.74
C SER A 136 2.49 30.94 4.00
N SER A 137 1.50 30.34 4.66
CA SER A 137 0.58 29.38 4.04
C SER A 137 -0.36 29.98 3.01
N ILE A 138 -0.58 31.31 3.07
CA ILE A 138 -1.36 32.06 2.07
C ILE A 138 -0.62 32.10 0.71
N PHE A 139 0.70 31.97 0.72
CA PHE A 139 1.56 32.03 -0.47
C PHE A 139 2.14 30.69 -0.92
N ILE A 140 1.86 29.57 -0.19
CA ILE A 140 2.33 28.23 -0.57
C ILE A 140 1.27 27.62 -1.48
N ASP A 141 1.68 27.24 -2.68
CA ASP A 141 0.86 26.45 -3.60
C ASP A 141 0.46 25.12 -2.92
N TRP A 142 -0.84 24.82 -2.92
CA TRP A 142 -1.38 23.59 -2.31
C TRP A 142 -0.72 22.33 -2.91
N ALA A 143 -0.35 22.39 -4.17
CA ALA A 143 0.36 21.30 -4.86
C ALA A 143 1.75 21.00 -4.26
N ASP A 144 2.40 21.98 -3.61
CA ASP A 144 3.73 21.80 -2.99
C ASP A 144 3.67 21.17 -1.59
N ARG A 145 2.49 21.03 -1.00
CA ARG A 145 2.32 20.42 0.33
C ARG A 145 2.35 18.90 0.29
N THR A 146 1.83 18.31 -0.77
CA THR A 146 1.82 16.85 -0.92
C THR A 146 3.22 16.34 -1.23
N LYS A 147 3.78 15.57 -0.33
CA LYS A 147 5.10 14.94 -0.52
C LYS A 147 4.93 13.43 -0.72
N ARG A 148 5.65 12.92 -1.70
CA ARG A 148 5.68 11.50 -2.05
C ARG A 148 7.10 11.00 -1.88
N PHE A 149 7.34 10.24 -0.82
CA PHE A 149 8.66 9.77 -0.44
C PHE A 149 8.89 8.36 -0.99
N LEU A 150 9.98 8.16 -1.71
CA LEU A 150 10.48 6.83 -2.08
C LEU A 150 11.34 6.30 -0.92
N LEU A 151 10.80 5.32 -0.17
CA LEU A 151 11.44 4.81 1.03
C LEU A 151 12.76 4.08 0.75
N ASN A 152 12.88 3.41 -0.40
CA ASN A 152 14.07 2.65 -0.77
C ASN A 152 15.35 3.50 -0.93
N THR A 153 15.22 4.81 -1.09
CA THR A 153 16.36 5.72 -1.23
C THR A 153 16.90 6.24 0.10
N GLU A 154 16.16 5.98 1.19
CA GLU A 154 16.57 6.43 2.52
C GLU A 154 17.76 5.63 3.03
N LYS A 155 18.75 6.33 3.58
CA LYS A 155 19.96 5.72 4.15
C LYS A 155 19.79 5.37 5.63
N ASP A 156 18.86 6.03 6.31
CA ASP A 156 18.54 5.84 7.71
C ASP A 156 17.18 5.14 7.88
N VAL A 157 17.20 3.99 8.53
CA VAL A 157 15.96 3.25 8.88
C VAL A 157 15.07 4.06 9.83
N GLY A 158 15.65 4.90 10.68
CA GLY A 158 14.92 5.83 11.53
C GLY A 158 14.08 6.81 10.70
N GLU A 159 14.64 7.32 9.60
CA GLU A 159 13.91 8.22 8.70
C GLU A 159 12.81 7.49 7.92
N ILE A 160 13.02 6.22 7.53
CA ILE A 160 11.95 5.37 6.97
C ILE A 160 10.80 5.26 7.96
N LYS A 161 11.08 4.95 9.25
CA LYS A 161 10.05 4.90 10.31
C LYS A 161 9.32 6.24 10.45
N ASN A 162 10.05 7.35 10.47
CA ASN A 162 9.47 8.68 10.58
C ASN A 162 8.54 8.99 9.41
N LYS A 163 8.88 8.62 8.18
CA LYS A 163 8.02 8.81 7.00
C LYS A 163 6.77 7.94 7.06
N LEU A 164 6.88 6.71 7.59
CA LEU A 164 5.72 5.84 7.83
C LEU A 164 4.83 6.39 8.95
N LEU A 165 5.40 6.98 9.99
CA LEU A 165 4.62 7.68 11.02
C LEU A 165 3.99 8.96 10.46
N ALA A 166 4.69 9.69 9.61
CA ALA A 166 4.20 10.93 9.00
C ALA A 166 2.99 10.69 8.08
N THR A 167 3.06 9.65 7.22
CA THR A 167 1.94 9.32 6.32
C THR A 167 0.68 8.93 7.07
N SER A 168 0.79 8.49 8.33
CA SER A 168 -0.32 8.05 9.21
C SER A 168 -0.56 8.97 10.41
N ALA A 169 0.01 10.18 10.41
CA ALA A 169 -0.17 11.16 11.48
C ALA A 169 -1.50 11.92 11.31
N VAL A 170 -2.59 11.27 11.75
CA VAL A 170 -3.97 11.77 11.60
C VAL A 170 -4.17 13.07 12.41
N PRO A 171 -4.53 14.20 11.76
CA PRO A 171 -4.79 15.45 12.45
C PRO A 171 -5.78 15.28 13.59
N TYR A 172 -5.52 15.95 14.71
CA TYR A 172 -6.31 15.92 15.96
C TYR A 172 -6.28 14.60 16.74
N LEU A 173 -5.86 13.47 16.14
CA LEU A 173 -5.75 12.18 16.82
C LEU A 173 -4.30 11.86 17.20
N THR A 174 -3.34 12.29 16.39
CA THR A 174 -1.91 12.07 16.63
C THR A 174 -1.12 13.35 16.44
N ASN A 175 0.13 13.37 16.89
CA ASN A 175 1.01 14.51 16.66
C ASN A 175 1.62 14.47 15.27
N PRO A 176 1.83 15.65 14.62
CA PRO A 176 2.64 15.74 13.41
C PRO A 176 4.04 15.18 13.62
N VAL A 177 4.64 14.67 12.56
CA VAL A 177 5.96 14.03 12.60
C VAL A 177 7.00 14.93 11.93
N ARG A 178 8.05 15.27 12.69
CA ARG A 178 9.21 16.00 12.18
C ARG A 178 10.09 15.10 11.34
N LEU A 179 10.37 15.47 10.09
CA LEU A 179 11.32 14.78 9.23
C LEU A 179 12.67 15.50 9.15
N SER A 180 13.66 14.81 8.58
CA SER A 180 15.04 15.29 8.45
C SER A 180 15.19 16.55 7.59
N ASP A 181 14.22 16.84 6.72
CA ASP A 181 14.15 18.08 5.93
C ASP A 181 13.72 19.32 6.74
N GLY A 182 13.46 19.15 8.03
CA GLY A 182 13.11 20.21 8.96
C GLY A 182 11.64 20.65 8.91
N TYR A 183 10.75 19.89 8.26
CA TYR A 183 9.32 20.15 8.25
C TYR A 183 8.54 19.14 9.07
N ASP A 184 7.37 19.55 9.55
CA ASP A 184 6.39 18.68 10.19
C ASP A 184 5.42 18.16 9.14
N TYR A 185 5.00 16.91 9.30
CA TYR A 185 4.12 16.23 8.36
C TYR A 185 2.94 15.60 9.08
N ILE A 186 1.80 15.59 8.39
CA ILE A 186 0.56 14.95 8.78
C ILE A 186 0.15 13.92 7.73
N ASP A 187 -0.86 13.14 8.05
CA ASP A 187 -1.42 12.08 7.21
C ASP A 187 -1.72 12.57 5.79
N GLY A 188 -1.29 11.77 4.80
CA GLY A 188 -1.43 12.06 3.39
C GLY A 188 -2.85 11.93 2.84
N GLY A 189 -3.78 11.32 3.58
CA GLY A 189 -5.16 11.08 3.13
C GLY A 189 -6.10 12.29 3.25
N PHE A 190 -5.65 13.38 3.84
CA PHE A 190 -6.49 14.55 4.06
C PHE A 190 -6.46 15.50 2.86
N GLU A 191 -7.36 15.29 1.91
CA GLU A 191 -7.46 16.07 0.66
C GLU A 191 -7.68 17.56 0.92
N ASN A 192 -8.43 17.95 1.95
CA ASN A 192 -8.63 19.34 2.36
C ASN A 192 -7.33 20.06 2.75
N TYR A 193 -6.26 19.32 3.02
CA TYR A 193 -4.92 19.82 3.31
C TYR A 193 -3.96 19.65 2.13
N GLY A 194 -4.47 19.26 0.95
CA GLY A 194 -3.68 18.97 -0.23
C GLY A 194 -3.19 17.51 -0.27
N GLY A 195 -3.84 16.61 0.47
CA GLY A 195 -3.51 15.20 0.48
C GLY A 195 -3.93 14.45 -0.78
N ASP A 196 -3.51 13.19 -0.88
CA ASP A 196 -3.80 12.28 -1.98
C ASP A 196 -4.03 10.89 -1.37
N ASN A 197 -5.31 10.58 -1.12
CA ASN A 197 -5.69 9.34 -0.42
C ASN A 197 -5.50 8.08 -1.26
N ILE A 198 -5.47 8.21 -2.60
CA ILE A 198 -5.27 7.12 -3.55
C ILE A 198 -4.09 7.47 -4.45
N PRO A 199 -2.85 7.31 -3.97
CA PRO A 199 -1.67 7.95 -4.56
C PRO A 199 -1.20 7.24 -5.84
N LEU A 200 -1.96 7.35 -6.93
CA LEU A 200 -1.63 6.78 -8.23
C LEU A 200 -0.47 7.52 -8.93
N VAL A 201 -0.30 8.81 -8.66
CA VAL A 201 0.65 9.69 -9.35
C VAL A 201 2.10 9.17 -9.37
N PRO A 202 2.68 8.60 -8.30
CA PRO A 202 4.04 8.05 -8.35
C PRO A 202 4.22 6.96 -9.41
N LEU A 203 3.23 6.09 -9.58
CA LEU A 203 3.26 5.02 -10.57
C LEU A 203 3.22 5.60 -11.99
N LEU A 204 2.26 6.47 -12.25
CA LEU A 204 2.08 7.08 -13.58
C LEU A 204 3.30 7.87 -14.04
N LYS A 205 3.97 8.58 -13.11
CA LYS A 205 5.11 9.45 -13.47
C LYS A 205 6.44 8.72 -13.57
N ASN A 206 6.66 7.71 -12.72
CA ASN A 206 7.99 7.14 -12.54
C ASN A 206 8.10 5.70 -13.04
N HIS A 207 6.98 5.06 -13.41
CA HIS A 207 6.92 3.64 -13.76
C HIS A 207 6.13 3.36 -15.04
N PRO A 208 6.55 3.93 -16.19
CA PRO A 208 5.89 3.69 -17.48
C PRO A 208 6.05 2.23 -18.00
N GLU A 209 6.91 1.45 -17.35
CA GLU A 209 7.17 0.03 -17.63
C GLU A 209 6.13 -0.93 -17.04
N LEU A 210 5.17 -0.43 -16.25
CA LEU A 210 4.15 -1.27 -15.64
C LEU A 210 3.20 -1.83 -16.69
N ASP A 211 2.96 -3.14 -16.62
CA ASP A 211 1.96 -3.82 -17.45
C ASP A 211 0.58 -3.70 -16.81
N ARG A 212 0.51 -3.70 -15.48
CA ARG A 212 -0.74 -3.61 -14.71
C ARG A 212 -0.60 -2.76 -13.47
N ILE A 213 -1.70 -2.11 -13.11
CA ILE A 213 -1.84 -1.37 -11.86
C ILE A 213 -3.06 -1.90 -11.12
N ILE A 214 -2.86 -2.36 -9.89
CA ILE A 214 -3.94 -2.75 -8.99
C ILE A 214 -4.17 -1.60 -8.02
N ILE A 215 -5.41 -1.11 -7.97
CA ILE A 215 -5.81 -0.05 -7.04
C ILE A 215 -6.75 -0.66 -6.02
N VAL A 216 -6.36 -0.62 -4.75
CA VAL A 216 -7.17 -1.11 -3.63
C VAL A 216 -7.78 0.07 -2.90
N TYR A 217 -9.10 0.14 -2.92
CA TYR A 217 -9.88 1.15 -2.23
C TYR A 217 -10.33 0.63 -0.86
N LEU A 218 -10.50 1.54 0.10
CA LEU A 218 -11.07 1.24 1.42
C LEU A 218 -12.49 1.81 1.61
N ASP A 219 -13.11 2.18 0.52
CA ASP A 219 -14.53 2.56 0.41
C ASP A 219 -15.03 2.26 -1.01
N PHE A 220 -16.35 2.32 -1.18
CA PHE A 220 -16.99 2.00 -2.47
C PHE A 220 -17.28 3.24 -3.35
N GLU A 221 -17.13 4.44 -2.81
CA GLU A 221 -17.47 5.70 -3.51
C GLU A 221 -16.25 6.37 -4.16
N SER A 222 -15.08 6.22 -3.55
CA SER A 222 -13.85 6.86 -4.01
C SER A 222 -13.47 6.46 -5.42
N LYS A 223 -12.96 7.42 -6.17
CA LYS A 223 -12.48 7.24 -7.54
C LYS A 223 -11.18 8.00 -7.74
N VAL A 224 -10.30 7.43 -8.52
CA VAL A 224 -9.10 8.12 -8.99
C VAL A 224 -9.19 8.30 -10.51
N SER A 225 -8.68 9.44 -10.99
CA SER A 225 -8.63 9.68 -12.43
C SER A 225 -7.47 8.89 -13.04
N VAL A 226 -7.82 7.96 -13.92
CA VAL A 226 -6.86 7.19 -14.72
C VAL A 226 -6.77 7.84 -16.09
N PRO A 227 -5.56 8.19 -16.60
CA PRO A 227 -5.40 8.75 -17.94
C PRO A 227 -5.90 7.78 -19.02
N GLU A 228 -6.60 8.31 -20.03
CA GLU A 228 -7.13 7.49 -21.14
C GLU A 228 -6.03 6.84 -21.99
N ASP A 229 -4.85 7.44 -22.03
CA ASP A 229 -3.68 6.98 -22.78
C ASP A 229 -2.76 6.06 -21.96
N LEU A 230 -3.17 5.68 -20.75
CA LEU A 230 -2.41 4.76 -19.90
C LEU A 230 -2.31 3.39 -20.58
N LYS A 231 -1.06 2.91 -20.74
CA LYS A 231 -0.79 1.60 -21.35
C LYS A 231 -1.01 0.42 -20.41
N ALA A 232 -0.81 0.65 -19.11
CA ALA A 232 -1.01 -0.38 -18.09
C ALA A 232 -2.51 -0.73 -17.97
N ASP A 233 -2.82 -2.02 -17.85
CA ASP A 233 -4.16 -2.49 -17.51
C ASP A 233 -4.46 -2.20 -16.04
N VAL A 234 -5.61 -1.59 -15.74
CA VAL A 234 -6.00 -1.21 -14.37
C VAL A 234 -7.02 -2.19 -13.83
N ILE A 235 -6.73 -2.72 -12.65
CA ILE A 235 -7.61 -3.58 -11.87
C ILE A 235 -7.97 -2.85 -10.58
N GLU A 236 -9.24 -2.54 -10.41
CA GLU A 236 -9.76 -1.92 -9.21
C GLU A 236 -10.36 -2.99 -8.29
N ILE A 237 -9.93 -3.01 -7.03
CA ILE A 237 -10.48 -3.86 -5.97
C ILE A 237 -11.05 -2.92 -4.92
N ARG A 238 -12.33 -3.07 -4.62
CA ARG A 238 -13.05 -2.24 -3.65
C ARG A 238 -14.04 -3.04 -2.84
N PRO A 239 -14.35 -2.60 -1.61
CA PRO A 239 -15.34 -3.27 -0.78
C PRO A 239 -16.71 -3.28 -1.46
N ILE A 240 -17.35 -4.46 -1.52
CA ILE A 240 -18.74 -4.60 -1.96
C ILE A 240 -19.69 -4.21 -0.82
N ILE A 241 -19.26 -4.47 0.43
CA ILE A 241 -20.01 -4.11 1.64
C ILE A 241 -19.25 -2.99 2.36
N ASP A 242 -19.97 -1.99 2.86
CA ASP A 242 -19.38 -0.88 3.59
C ASP A 242 -18.51 -1.36 4.78
N LEU A 243 -17.32 -0.82 4.88
CA LEU A 243 -16.38 -1.06 5.97
C LEU A 243 -16.66 -0.18 7.21
N ASN A 244 -17.91 0.15 7.49
CA ASN A 244 -18.40 1.01 8.58
C ASN A 244 -18.00 2.50 8.46
N GLY A 245 -17.87 3.02 7.26
CA GLY A 245 -17.62 4.45 7.03
C GLY A 245 -16.46 4.98 7.86
N MET A 246 -16.63 6.15 8.49
CA MET A 246 -15.58 6.75 9.34
C MET A 246 -15.29 5.92 10.60
N LEU A 247 -16.27 5.27 11.19
CA LEU A 247 -16.08 4.44 12.39
C LEU A 247 -15.15 3.26 12.12
N GLY A 248 -15.22 2.66 10.93
CA GLY A 248 -14.32 1.58 10.55
C GLY A 248 -12.84 1.99 10.49
N SER A 249 -12.57 3.28 10.30
CA SER A 249 -11.19 3.80 10.29
C SER A 249 -10.53 3.84 11.69
N ILE A 250 -11.34 3.87 12.75
CA ILE A 250 -10.86 3.91 14.15
C ILE A 250 -11.23 2.65 14.94
N ASP A 251 -11.87 1.67 14.32
CA ASP A 251 -12.20 0.39 14.95
C ASP A 251 -11.11 -0.65 14.66
N PHE A 252 -10.23 -0.84 15.63
CA PHE A 252 -9.17 -1.83 15.60
C PHE A 252 -9.52 -3.10 16.39
N SER A 253 -10.79 -3.34 16.71
CA SER A 253 -11.22 -4.54 17.42
C SER A 253 -10.98 -5.81 16.60
N ARG A 254 -10.61 -6.90 17.28
CA ARG A 254 -10.35 -8.20 16.61
C ARG A 254 -11.49 -8.69 15.75
N PRO A 255 -12.78 -8.61 16.18
CA PRO A 255 -13.90 -9.02 15.33
C PRO A 255 -13.98 -8.21 14.03
N THR A 256 -13.81 -6.89 14.11
CA THR A 256 -13.86 -6.01 12.95
C THR A 256 -12.69 -6.28 12.01
N ILE A 257 -11.46 -6.38 12.52
CA ILE A 257 -10.27 -6.69 11.72
C ILE A 257 -10.44 -8.02 10.98
N ASN A 258 -10.87 -9.09 11.67
CA ASN A 258 -11.06 -10.38 11.03
C ASN A 258 -12.10 -10.32 9.91
N ARG A 259 -13.27 -9.75 10.20
CA ARG A 259 -14.36 -9.60 9.21
C ARG A 259 -13.92 -8.81 7.98
N ILE A 260 -13.25 -7.66 8.20
CA ILE A 260 -12.79 -6.78 7.10
C ILE A 260 -11.69 -7.46 6.28
N MET A 261 -10.79 -8.20 6.92
CA MET A 261 -9.74 -8.96 6.23
C MET A 261 -10.33 -10.09 5.37
N ASP A 262 -11.27 -10.85 5.91
CA ASP A 262 -11.94 -11.92 5.17
C ASP A 262 -12.72 -11.35 3.97
N GLN A 263 -13.42 -10.22 4.14
CA GLN A 263 -14.09 -9.52 3.05
C GLN A 263 -13.10 -9.07 1.97
N GLY A 264 -11.93 -8.51 2.34
CA GLY A 264 -10.92 -8.10 1.37
C GLY A 264 -10.39 -9.25 0.53
N TYR A 265 -10.24 -10.42 1.13
CA TYR A 265 -9.88 -11.64 0.41
C TYR A 265 -10.97 -12.07 -0.58
N GLU A 266 -12.23 -12.14 -0.14
CA GLU A 266 -13.36 -12.55 -0.96
C GLU A 266 -13.57 -11.61 -2.15
N ASP A 267 -13.59 -10.29 -1.91
CA ASP A 267 -13.76 -9.27 -2.95
C ASP A 267 -12.61 -9.34 -4.00
N ALA A 268 -11.38 -9.55 -3.55
CA ALA A 268 -10.24 -9.71 -4.45
C ALA A 268 -10.37 -10.97 -5.31
N VAL A 269 -10.73 -12.11 -4.72
CA VAL A 269 -10.95 -13.38 -5.44
C VAL A 269 -12.04 -13.21 -6.51
N GLU A 270 -13.14 -12.52 -6.18
CA GLU A 270 -14.22 -12.26 -7.14
C GLU A 270 -13.73 -11.41 -8.33
N VAL A 271 -13.04 -10.30 -8.04
CA VAL A 271 -12.49 -9.42 -9.09
C VAL A 271 -11.49 -10.17 -9.97
N LEU A 272 -10.53 -10.88 -9.39
CA LEU A 272 -9.50 -11.61 -10.15
C LEU A 272 -10.11 -12.71 -11.00
N SER A 273 -11.06 -13.48 -10.46
CA SER A 273 -11.77 -14.53 -11.20
C SER A 273 -12.56 -13.95 -12.37
N SER A 274 -13.24 -12.80 -12.19
CA SER A 274 -13.94 -12.11 -13.28
C SER A 274 -13.03 -11.69 -14.43
N LYS A 275 -11.75 -11.44 -14.13
CA LYS A 275 -10.68 -11.14 -15.09
C LYS A 275 -10.02 -12.40 -15.67
N LYS A 276 -10.58 -13.60 -15.41
CA LYS A 276 -10.04 -14.90 -15.83
C LYS A 276 -8.60 -15.16 -15.34
N MET A 277 -8.29 -14.67 -14.17
CA MET A 277 -7.08 -15.01 -13.45
C MET A 277 -7.39 -16.16 -12.51
N TYR A 278 -6.44 -17.06 -12.28
CA TYR A 278 -6.64 -18.27 -11.47
C TYR A 278 -5.52 -18.41 -10.45
N PRO A 279 -5.79 -19.02 -9.28
CA PRO A 279 -4.74 -19.33 -8.30
C PRO A 279 -3.63 -20.19 -8.89
N VAL A 280 -2.40 -19.95 -8.48
CA VAL A 280 -1.23 -20.71 -8.98
C VAL A 280 -1.35 -22.21 -8.66
N SER A 281 -1.96 -22.56 -7.53
CA SER A 281 -2.20 -23.95 -7.14
C SER A 281 -3.15 -24.73 -8.05
N SER A 282 -4.02 -24.02 -8.82
CA SER A 282 -4.95 -24.69 -9.73
C SER A 282 -4.29 -25.25 -11.00
N TYR A 283 -3.09 -24.79 -11.33
CA TYR A 283 -2.36 -25.27 -12.52
C TYR A 283 -1.71 -26.66 -12.36
N TRP A 284 -1.73 -27.25 -11.15
CA TRP A 284 -1.11 -28.55 -10.87
C TRP A 284 -2.11 -29.72 -10.86
N PHE A 285 -3.41 -29.49 -11.11
CA PHE A 285 -4.47 -30.49 -11.02
C PHE A 285 -5.25 -30.72 -12.33
N GLU A 286 -4.79 -30.18 -13.45
CA GLU A 286 -5.33 -30.51 -14.79
C GLU A 286 -4.38 -31.51 -15.47
N ASP A 287 -4.45 -32.80 -15.06
CA ASP A 287 -3.96 -33.97 -15.80
C ASP A 287 -5.03 -35.06 -15.81
#